data_c61ada5ee232f7d9b855a6f75cc3cbc8
#
_entry.id   c61ada5ee232f7d9b855a6f75cc3cbc8
#
_cell.length_a   1.000
_cell.length_b   1.000
_cell.length_c   1.000
_cell.angle_alpha   90.00
_cell.angle_beta   90.00
_cell.angle_gamma   90.00
#
_symmetry.space_group_name_H-M   'P 1'
#
loop_
_entity.id
_entity.type
_entity.pdbx_description
1 polymer ?
#
loop_
_entity_poly.entity_id
_entity_poly.type
_entity_poly.pdbx_seq_one_letter_code
_entity_poly.pdbx_strand_id
1 'polypeptide(L)'
;MSSNECIRWQGNLACLRIDGVMVKSRHTIDGTHVFGPDSDHTTLAISGLSLLSDECTIQSVCVDENIEESVLLACGYSIDDGAEWTISCGEEACVSISKGAIQKGQVDGFEIDKDFHSQISEAWITELSAVSQGAFVSEQAYLSSSSARMNFASQKLGDSLIWPPREMIGNNRPEEAMPLRASGVIESWTKLSAGGAPSEFSLRAPILEGISTVFVRLIDGPCGVFLIADDEGELPEIGEKVSFAIRRLYAQDGMIRYGLKAILS
;
A
#
# COMPACT_ATOMS: atom_id res chain seq x y z
N MET A 1 18.53 11.23 25.67
CA MET A 1 17.99 9.86 25.85
C MET A 1 16.97 9.66 24.73
N SER A 2 17.34 9.04 23.63
CA SER A 2 16.39 8.80 22.54
C SER A 2 15.59 7.54 22.91
N SER A 3 14.34 7.71 23.25
CA SER A 3 13.41 6.59 23.30
C SER A 3 13.28 6.06 21.88
N ASN A 4 13.70 4.82 21.66
CA ASN A 4 13.42 4.07 20.45
C ASN A 4 11.92 3.73 20.44
N GLU A 5 11.09 4.72 20.23
CA GLU A 5 9.66 4.53 20.21
C GLU A 5 9.27 3.94 18.86
N CYS A 6 8.70 2.74 18.90
CA CYS A 6 8.11 2.12 17.71
C CYS A 6 6.60 2.30 17.78
N ILE A 7 6.02 2.74 16.69
CA ILE A 7 4.59 2.98 16.55
C ILE A 7 3.99 2.02 15.52
N ARG A 8 2.69 1.79 15.62
CA ARG A 8 1.93 1.15 14.55
C ARG A 8 1.65 2.20 13.48
N TRP A 9 2.10 1.95 12.26
CA TRP A 9 1.94 2.85 11.14
C TRP A 9 1.54 2.09 9.88
N GLN A 10 0.39 2.42 9.31
CA GLN A 10 -0.15 1.78 8.10
C GLN A 10 -0.11 0.25 8.17
N GLY A 11 -0.49 -0.35 9.32
CA GLY A 11 -0.48 -1.79 9.52
C GLY A 11 0.90 -2.42 9.79
N ASN A 12 1.99 -1.65 9.80
CA ASN A 12 3.36 -2.07 10.08
C ASN A 12 3.86 -1.54 11.43
N LEU A 13 5.07 -1.92 11.81
CA LEU A 13 5.80 -1.40 12.96
C LEU A 13 6.89 -0.43 12.47
N ALA A 14 6.74 0.85 12.77
CA ALA A 14 7.70 1.88 12.38
C ALA A 14 8.46 2.39 13.61
N CYS A 15 9.79 2.37 13.55
CA CYS A 15 10.67 2.80 14.62
C CYS A 15 11.47 4.02 14.15
N LEU A 16 11.06 5.19 14.60
CA LEU A 16 11.77 6.44 14.29
C LEU A 16 13.16 6.46 14.94
N ARG A 17 14.11 7.04 14.23
CA ARG A 17 15.50 7.23 14.61
C ARG A 17 15.92 8.66 14.27
N ILE A 18 17.04 9.12 14.82
CA ILE A 18 17.58 10.48 14.57
C ILE A 18 17.79 10.72 13.07
N ASP A 19 18.31 9.72 12.36
CA ASP A 19 18.70 9.84 10.95
C ASP A 19 17.79 9.04 10.00
N GLY A 20 16.58 8.68 10.42
CA GLY A 20 15.68 7.93 9.56
C GLY A 20 14.62 7.11 10.28
N VAL A 21 14.09 6.11 9.59
CA VAL A 21 13.07 5.18 10.09
C VAL A 21 13.43 3.75 9.73
N MET A 22 13.10 2.83 10.60
CA MET A 22 13.07 1.40 10.32
C MET A 22 11.61 0.93 10.34
N VAL A 23 11.16 0.32 9.27
CA VAL A 23 9.82 -0.26 9.16
C VAL A 23 9.94 -1.78 9.06
N LYS A 24 9.22 -2.46 9.93
CA LYS A 24 9.11 -3.93 9.93
C LYS A 24 7.67 -4.34 9.72
N SER A 25 7.46 -5.47 9.07
CA SER A 25 6.17 -6.13 9.12
C SER A 25 5.79 -6.43 10.57
N ARG A 26 4.52 -6.35 10.89
CA ARG A 26 4.02 -6.74 12.23
C ARG A 26 3.92 -8.25 12.44
N HIS A 27 4.03 -9.04 11.36
CA HIS A 27 3.86 -10.49 11.41
C HIS A 27 5.18 -11.20 11.65
N THR A 28 5.15 -12.24 12.48
CA THR A 28 6.30 -13.10 12.78
C THR A 28 5.96 -14.58 12.61
N ILE A 29 6.99 -15.38 12.30
CA ILE A 29 6.97 -16.84 12.38
C ILE A 29 8.22 -17.26 13.15
N ASP A 30 8.05 -18.00 14.22
CA ASP A 30 9.15 -18.42 15.12
C ASP A 30 10.01 -17.21 15.57
N GLY A 31 9.37 -16.05 15.80
CA GLY A 31 10.03 -14.82 16.22
C GLY A 31 10.76 -14.04 15.10
N THR A 32 10.75 -14.51 13.86
CA THR A 32 11.32 -13.84 12.69
C THR A 32 10.24 -13.07 11.96
N HIS A 33 10.48 -11.78 11.62
CA HIS A 33 9.51 -10.97 10.88
C HIS A 33 9.35 -11.47 9.45
N VAL A 34 8.10 -11.72 9.05
CA VAL A 34 7.68 -12.14 7.70
C VAL A 34 6.71 -11.14 7.11
N PHE A 35 6.61 -11.06 5.79
CA PHE A 35 5.66 -10.14 5.15
C PHE A 35 4.22 -10.52 5.46
N GLY A 36 3.39 -9.50 5.66
CA GLY A 36 1.94 -9.67 5.69
C GLY A 36 1.39 -10.13 4.33
N PRO A 37 0.12 -10.54 4.29
CA PRO A 37 -0.48 -11.17 3.10
C PRO A 37 -0.39 -10.35 1.81
N ASP A 38 -0.38 -9.03 1.91
CA ASP A 38 -0.36 -8.09 0.77
C ASP A 38 0.82 -7.10 0.82
N SER A 39 1.84 -7.40 1.61
CA SER A 39 3.01 -6.54 1.77
C SER A 39 4.29 -7.18 1.21
N ASP A 40 5.30 -6.34 0.98
CA ASP A 40 6.66 -6.66 0.54
C ASP A 40 7.61 -5.50 0.89
N HIS A 41 8.86 -5.58 0.48
CA HIS A 41 9.83 -4.51 0.73
C HIS A 41 9.37 -3.15 0.18
N THR A 42 8.76 -3.11 -1.01
CA THR A 42 8.27 -1.87 -1.63
C THR A 42 7.18 -1.21 -0.79
N THR A 43 6.22 -1.98 -0.29
CA THR A 43 5.14 -1.45 0.55
C THR A 43 5.64 -0.96 1.90
N LEU A 44 6.64 -1.65 2.50
CA LEU A 44 7.29 -1.19 3.73
C LEU A 44 8.09 0.10 3.50
N ALA A 45 8.81 0.20 2.38
CA ALA A 45 9.56 1.39 2.02
C ALA A 45 8.64 2.61 1.87
N ILE A 46 7.54 2.48 1.13
CA ILE A 46 6.58 3.57 0.96
C ILE A 46 5.93 3.97 2.29
N SER A 47 5.61 3.00 3.14
CA SER A 47 5.09 3.27 4.48
C SER A 47 6.08 4.10 5.32
N GLY A 48 7.37 3.78 5.26
CA GLY A 48 8.41 4.53 5.94
C GLY A 48 8.64 5.93 5.35
N LEU A 49 8.66 6.05 4.02
CA LEU A 49 8.76 7.34 3.34
C LEU A 49 7.57 8.24 3.66
N SER A 50 6.36 7.69 3.71
CA SER A 50 5.15 8.41 4.11
C SER A 50 5.27 8.99 5.52
N LEU A 51 5.79 8.21 6.48
CA LEU A 51 5.99 8.67 7.85
C LEU A 51 7.05 9.78 7.94
N LEU A 52 8.16 9.63 7.22
CA LEU A 52 9.21 10.64 7.19
C LEU A 52 8.77 11.94 6.49
N SER A 53 7.87 11.85 5.51
CA SER A 53 7.37 13.02 4.77
C SER A 53 6.52 13.95 5.64
N ASP A 54 6.03 13.49 6.77
CA ASP A 54 5.38 14.35 7.78
C ASP A 54 6.39 15.24 8.52
N GLU A 55 7.67 14.84 8.56
CA GLU A 55 8.73 15.56 9.29
C GLU A 55 9.71 16.30 8.36
N CYS A 56 9.95 15.79 7.16
CA CYS A 56 10.92 16.36 6.22
C CYS A 56 10.53 16.12 4.76
N THR A 57 11.03 16.97 3.86
CA THR A 57 10.82 16.80 2.42
C THR A 57 11.86 15.86 1.85
N ILE A 58 11.41 14.70 1.35
CA ILE A 58 12.23 13.72 0.64
C ILE A 58 11.83 13.78 -0.83
N GLN A 59 12.76 14.13 -1.71
CA GLN A 59 12.53 14.22 -3.15
C GLN A 59 13.15 13.05 -3.92
N SER A 60 14.34 12.62 -3.48
CA SER A 60 15.08 11.53 -4.12
C SER A 60 15.59 10.53 -3.10
N VAL A 61 15.70 9.27 -3.54
CA VAL A 61 16.17 8.15 -2.73
C VAL A 61 17.11 7.27 -3.57
N CYS A 62 18.14 6.73 -2.91
CA CYS A 62 18.90 5.59 -3.41
C CYS A 62 18.19 4.32 -2.95
N VAL A 63 17.99 3.33 -3.83
CA VAL A 63 17.15 2.17 -3.57
C VAL A 63 17.92 0.86 -3.64
N ASP A 64 17.48 -0.13 -2.87
CA ASP A 64 17.90 -1.52 -2.92
C ASP A 64 17.21 -2.24 -4.11
N GLU A 65 17.85 -3.27 -4.66
CA GLU A 65 17.33 -4.05 -5.80
C GLU A 65 15.98 -4.77 -5.55
N ASN A 66 15.61 -4.92 -4.27
CA ASN A 66 14.33 -5.54 -3.88
C ASN A 66 13.15 -4.55 -3.87
N ILE A 67 13.37 -3.32 -4.28
CA ILE A 67 12.34 -2.27 -4.33
C ILE A 67 11.85 -2.09 -5.78
N GLU A 68 10.54 -2.09 -5.97
CA GLU A 68 9.93 -1.79 -7.26
C GLU A 68 9.96 -0.29 -7.53
N GLU A 69 10.95 0.15 -8.31
CA GLU A 69 11.20 1.56 -8.61
C GLU A 69 10.01 2.28 -9.22
N SER A 70 9.26 1.61 -10.10
CA SER A 70 8.10 2.20 -10.78
C SER A 70 7.02 2.66 -9.79
N VAL A 71 6.92 2.01 -8.64
CA VAL A 71 5.97 2.36 -7.58
C VAL A 71 6.44 3.58 -6.81
N LEU A 72 7.73 3.69 -6.50
CA LEU A 72 8.30 4.89 -5.88
C LEU A 72 8.14 6.11 -6.79
N LEU A 73 8.43 5.96 -8.08
CA LEU A 73 8.23 7.01 -9.09
C LEU A 73 6.74 7.43 -9.16
N ALA A 74 5.83 6.46 -9.12
CA ALA A 74 4.39 6.74 -9.08
C ALA A 74 3.97 7.50 -7.82
N CYS A 75 4.65 7.27 -6.68
CA CYS A 75 4.42 7.99 -5.42
C CYS A 75 5.08 9.38 -5.39
N GLY A 76 5.80 9.78 -6.44
CA GLY A 76 6.39 11.11 -6.58
C GLY A 76 7.84 11.23 -6.09
N TYR A 77 8.50 10.12 -5.76
CA TYR A 77 9.92 10.10 -5.43
C TYR A 77 10.75 9.92 -6.70
N SER A 78 11.92 10.54 -6.77
CA SER A 78 12.91 10.27 -7.82
C SER A 78 13.99 9.31 -7.28
N ILE A 79 14.58 8.52 -8.18
CA ILE A 79 15.61 7.55 -7.85
C ILE A 79 16.96 8.11 -8.31
N ASP A 80 17.92 8.14 -7.40
CA ASP A 80 19.25 8.68 -7.62
C ASP A 80 20.26 7.98 -6.70
N ASP A 81 21.26 7.35 -7.27
CA ASP A 81 22.32 6.65 -6.53
C ASP A 81 23.13 7.58 -5.61
N GLY A 82 23.10 8.89 -5.88
CA GLY A 82 23.73 9.93 -5.07
C GLY A 82 22.81 10.60 -4.05
N ALA A 83 21.56 10.11 -3.89
CA ALA A 83 20.62 10.70 -2.97
C ALA A 83 21.09 10.62 -1.51
N GLU A 84 20.72 11.64 -0.74
CA GLU A 84 21.02 11.69 0.71
C GLU A 84 20.32 10.57 1.49
N TRP A 85 19.14 10.16 1.05
CA TRP A 85 18.32 9.13 1.67
C TRP A 85 18.51 7.78 0.97
N THR A 86 18.85 6.76 1.74
CA THR A 86 19.03 5.39 1.23
C THR A 86 17.96 4.47 1.80
N ILE A 87 17.33 3.70 0.93
CA ILE A 87 16.44 2.60 1.29
C ILE A 87 17.26 1.31 1.23
N SER A 88 17.28 0.57 2.33
CA SER A 88 17.97 -0.71 2.42
C SER A 88 17.02 -1.79 2.91
N CYS A 89 16.97 -2.91 2.22
CA CYS A 89 16.18 -4.09 2.59
C CYS A 89 16.96 -5.00 3.55
N GLY A 90 16.27 -5.53 4.55
CA GLY A 90 16.81 -6.54 5.45
C GLY A 90 16.55 -7.96 4.95
N GLU A 91 17.18 -8.96 5.58
CA GLU A 91 16.90 -10.38 5.33
C GLU A 91 15.50 -10.80 5.81
N GLU A 92 15.00 -10.13 6.86
CA GLU A 92 13.62 -10.26 7.34
C GLU A 92 12.72 -9.25 6.63
N ALA A 93 11.40 -9.32 6.84
CA ALA A 93 10.44 -8.33 6.34
C ALA A 93 10.65 -6.96 7.03
N CYS A 94 11.76 -6.33 6.68
CA CYS A 94 12.26 -5.08 7.27
C CYS A 94 12.89 -4.19 6.20
N VAL A 95 12.61 -2.89 6.29
CA VAL A 95 13.25 -1.85 5.47
C VAL A 95 13.75 -0.75 6.39
N SER A 96 14.93 -0.23 6.11
CA SER A 96 15.45 0.99 6.73
C SER A 96 15.59 2.10 5.69
N ILE A 97 15.19 3.31 6.08
CA ILE A 97 15.30 4.53 5.26
C ILE A 97 16.08 5.54 6.07
N SER A 98 17.27 5.92 5.60
CA SER A 98 18.18 6.73 6.39
C SER A 98 19.16 7.56 5.58
N LYS A 99 19.72 8.57 6.23
CA LYS A 99 20.87 9.36 5.74
C LYS A 99 22.23 8.74 6.11
N GLY A 100 22.23 7.64 6.82
CA GLY A 100 23.43 6.97 7.31
C GLY A 100 23.11 5.61 7.90
N ALA A 101 24.03 5.00 8.65
CA ALA A 101 23.81 3.70 9.26
C ALA A 101 22.76 3.75 10.37
N ILE A 102 21.69 3.00 10.23
CA ILE A 102 20.66 2.85 11.26
C ILE A 102 20.98 1.62 12.15
N GLN A 103 20.88 1.80 13.48
CA GLN A 103 20.93 0.68 14.41
C GLN A 103 19.65 -0.16 14.30
N LYS A 104 19.83 -1.46 14.07
CA LYS A 104 18.72 -2.44 14.09
C LYS A 104 18.12 -2.46 15.50
N GLY A 105 16.84 -2.10 15.59
CA GLY A 105 16.04 -2.25 16.82
C GLY A 105 15.32 -3.59 16.81
N GLN A 106 15.19 -4.21 17.99
CA GLN A 106 14.31 -5.35 18.16
C GLN A 106 12.91 -4.84 18.48
N VAL A 107 11.91 -5.38 17.81
CA VAL A 107 10.49 -5.06 18.00
C VAL A 107 9.73 -6.37 17.97
N ASP A 108 8.81 -6.56 18.91
CA ASP A 108 7.97 -7.75 18.95
C ASP A 108 6.85 -7.64 17.91
N GLY A 109 6.66 -8.74 17.17
CA GLY A 109 5.58 -8.88 16.18
C GLY A 109 4.47 -9.80 16.69
N PHE A 110 3.46 -9.99 15.84
CA PHE A 110 2.36 -10.92 16.06
C PHE A 110 2.65 -12.24 15.33
N GLU A 111 2.57 -13.35 16.04
CA GLU A 111 2.75 -14.66 15.41
C GLU A 111 1.62 -14.94 14.42
N ILE A 112 1.98 -15.30 13.19
CA ILE A 112 1.05 -15.67 12.12
C ILE A 112 1.17 -17.18 11.87
N ASP A 113 0.07 -17.80 11.45
CA ASP A 113 0.06 -19.21 11.08
C ASP A 113 1.00 -19.48 9.89
N LYS A 114 1.88 -20.46 10.05
CA LYS A 114 2.92 -20.78 9.07
C LYS A 114 2.35 -21.34 7.77
N ASP A 115 1.30 -22.16 7.88
CA ASP A 115 0.67 -22.79 6.72
C ASP A 115 -0.11 -21.73 5.93
N PHE A 116 -0.81 -20.82 6.62
CA PHE A 116 -1.44 -19.67 6.01
C PHE A 116 -0.42 -18.79 5.26
N HIS A 117 0.69 -18.43 5.90
CA HIS A 117 1.73 -17.61 5.28
C HIS A 117 2.34 -18.29 4.04
N SER A 118 2.59 -19.61 4.11
CA SER A 118 3.11 -20.39 2.97
C SER A 118 2.12 -20.37 1.82
N GLN A 119 0.84 -20.65 2.08
CA GLN A 119 -0.21 -20.70 1.06
C GLN A 119 -0.38 -19.34 0.37
N ILE A 120 -0.41 -18.23 1.13
CA ILE A 120 -0.57 -16.89 0.55
C ILE A 120 0.65 -16.49 -0.29
N SER A 121 1.85 -16.87 0.14
CA SER A 121 3.09 -16.61 -0.60
C SER A 121 3.14 -17.38 -1.92
N GLU A 122 2.73 -18.66 -1.91
CA GLU A 122 2.64 -19.49 -3.11
C GLU A 122 1.56 -18.96 -4.09
N ALA A 123 0.43 -18.48 -3.55
CA ALA A 123 -0.62 -17.89 -4.37
C ALA A 123 -0.11 -16.65 -5.12
N TRP A 124 0.65 -15.76 -4.50
CA TRP A 124 1.26 -14.60 -5.16
C TRP A 124 2.23 -15.00 -6.27
N ILE A 125 3.07 -16.00 -6.04
CA ILE A 125 4.01 -16.52 -7.05
C ILE A 125 3.25 -17.09 -8.26
N THR A 126 2.17 -17.82 -7.99
CA THR A 126 1.33 -18.43 -9.04
C THR A 126 0.57 -17.36 -9.82
N GLU A 127 -0.04 -16.36 -9.15
CA GLU A 127 -0.71 -15.24 -9.80
C GLU A 127 0.23 -14.42 -10.69
N LEU A 128 1.50 -14.24 -10.29
CA LEU A 128 2.49 -13.49 -11.07
C LEU A 128 2.70 -14.10 -12.46
N SER A 129 2.67 -15.42 -12.57
CA SER A 129 2.81 -16.14 -13.84
C SER A 129 1.49 -16.37 -14.59
N ALA A 130 0.34 -16.06 -13.97
CA ALA A 130 -0.96 -16.27 -14.57
C ALA A 130 -1.29 -15.19 -15.60
N VAL A 131 -1.97 -15.60 -16.68
CA VAL A 131 -2.55 -14.68 -17.66
C VAL A 131 -3.99 -14.41 -17.27
N SER A 132 -4.37 -13.16 -17.12
CA SER A 132 -5.73 -12.77 -16.79
C SER A 132 -6.73 -13.23 -17.86
N GLN A 133 -7.84 -13.79 -17.42
CA GLN A 133 -8.97 -14.20 -18.28
C GLN A 133 -10.16 -13.23 -18.15
N GLY A 134 -10.05 -12.19 -17.35
CA GLY A 134 -11.11 -11.25 -17.06
C GLY A 134 -10.93 -9.87 -17.68
N ALA A 135 -11.82 -8.96 -17.32
CA ALA A 135 -11.70 -7.54 -17.64
C ALA A 135 -10.70 -6.90 -16.65
N PHE A 136 -9.47 -6.84 -17.04
CA PHE A 136 -8.40 -6.26 -16.25
C PHE A 136 -7.90 -4.92 -16.82
N VAL A 137 -7.22 -4.17 -15.99
CA VAL A 137 -6.55 -2.95 -16.42
C VAL A 137 -5.25 -3.34 -17.12
N SER A 138 -5.10 -2.98 -18.39
CA SER A 138 -3.85 -3.21 -19.12
C SER A 138 -2.67 -2.56 -18.39
N GLU A 139 -1.47 -3.09 -18.61
CA GLU A 139 -0.24 -2.54 -18.04
C GLU A 139 -0.14 -1.03 -18.31
N GLN A 140 -0.33 -0.62 -19.57
CA GLN A 140 -0.30 0.79 -19.94
C GLN A 140 -1.32 1.63 -19.18
N ALA A 141 -2.56 1.16 -19.02
CA ALA A 141 -3.59 1.88 -18.28
C ALA A 141 -3.28 1.92 -16.77
N TYR A 142 -2.70 0.87 -16.22
CA TYR A 142 -2.21 0.85 -14.84
C TYR A 142 -1.09 1.89 -14.65
N LEU A 143 -0.02 1.83 -15.43
CA LEU A 143 1.11 2.74 -15.33
C LEU A 143 0.71 4.20 -15.52
N SER A 144 -0.16 4.49 -16.47
CA SER A 144 -0.64 5.87 -16.74
C SER A 144 -1.54 6.43 -15.64
N SER A 145 -2.20 5.59 -14.85
CA SER A 145 -3.15 6.01 -13.80
C SER A 145 -2.62 5.83 -12.37
N SER A 146 -1.55 5.07 -12.18
CA SER A 146 -1.02 4.69 -10.85
C SER A 146 -0.65 5.90 -10.01
N SER A 147 0.11 6.83 -10.57
CA SER A 147 0.53 8.04 -9.84
C SER A 147 -0.66 8.86 -9.35
N ALA A 148 -1.62 9.15 -10.22
CA ALA A 148 -2.80 9.92 -9.85
C ALA A 148 -3.64 9.24 -8.77
N ARG A 149 -3.72 7.91 -8.79
CA ARG A 149 -4.46 7.13 -7.79
C ARG A 149 -3.73 7.05 -6.46
N MET A 150 -2.44 6.72 -6.49
CA MET A 150 -1.61 6.53 -5.27
C MET A 150 -1.43 7.83 -4.48
N ASN A 151 -1.39 8.98 -5.17
CA ASN A 151 -1.24 10.30 -4.55
C ASN A 151 -2.58 11.01 -4.31
N PHE A 152 -3.72 10.34 -4.46
CA PHE A 152 -5.03 10.98 -4.34
C PHE A 152 -5.17 12.27 -5.18
N ALA A 153 -4.49 12.34 -6.33
CA ALA A 153 -4.57 13.50 -7.21
C ALA A 153 -6.02 13.78 -7.60
N SER A 154 -6.49 14.98 -7.35
CA SER A 154 -7.87 15.37 -7.61
C SER A 154 -7.99 16.41 -8.72
N GLN A 155 -9.19 16.58 -9.18
CA GLN A 155 -9.57 17.64 -10.12
C GLN A 155 -10.79 18.38 -9.58
N LYS A 156 -11.06 19.55 -10.16
CA LYS A 156 -12.22 20.39 -9.85
C LYS A 156 -13.06 20.63 -11.09
N LEU A 157 -14.37 20.51 -10.95
CA LEU A 157 -15.35 20.93 -11.94
C LEU A 157 -16.45 21.76 -11.26
N GLY A 158 -16.46 23.08 -11.51
CA GLY A 158 -17.25 23.99 -10.72
C GLY A 158 -16.80 23.96 -9.25
N ASP A 159 -17.74 23.73 -8.34
CA ASP A 159 -17.45 23.62 -6.90
C ASP A 159 -17.19 22.17 -6.41
N SER A 160 -17.24 21.20 -7.31
CA SER A 160 -17.12 19.79 -6.97
C SER A 160 -15.71 19.28 -7.19
N LEU A 161 -15.13 18.58 -6.20
CA LEU A 161 -13.91 17.81 -6.33
C LEU A 161 -14.22 16.45 -6.95
N ILE A 162 -13.30 15.95 -7.78
CA ILE A 162 -13.43 14.71 -8.55
C ILE A 162 -12.21 13.85 -8.30
N TRP A 163 -12.45 12.58 -8.02
CA TRP A 163 -11.44 11.54 -7.91
C TRP A 163 -12.02 10.20 -8.36
N PRO A 164 -11.29 9.34 -9.05
CA PRO A 164 -9.99 9.60 -9.67
C PRO A 164 -10.08 10.59 -10.83
N PRO A 165 -8.96 11.22 -11.24
CA PRO A 165 -8.92 12.18 -12.33
C PRO A 165 -9.50 11.64 -13.65
N ARG A 166 -10.09 12.52 -14.44
CA ARG A 166 -10.69 12.21 -15.74
C ARG A 166 -10.29 13.26 -16.77
N GLU A 167 -10.08 12.83 -17.99
CA GLU A 167 -9.77 13.76 -19.09
C GLU A 167 -10.94 14.70 -19.39
N MET A 168 -12.14 14.12 -19.45
CA MET A 168 -13.37 14.85 -19.74
C MET A 168 -14.52 14.35 -18.87
N ILE A 169 -15.43 15.25 -18.52
CA ILE A 169 -16.72 14.93 -17.91
C ILE A 169 -17.81 15.59 -18.75
N GLY A 170 -18.48 14.79 -19.53
CA GLY A 170 -19.33 15.30 -20.62
C GLY A 170 -18.49 16.11 -21.59
N ASN A 171 -18.83 17.39 -21.79
CA ASN A 171 -18.11 18.33 -22.68
C ASN A 171 -17.15 19.25 -21.91
N ASN A 172 -16.97 19.04 -20.60
CA ASN A 172 -16.14 19.88 -19.77
C ASN A 172 -14.82 19.17 -19.42
N ARG A 173 -13.72 19.91 -19.46
CA ARG A 173 -12.42 19.47 -18.97
C ARG A 173 -12.24 19.92 -17.53
N PRO A 174 -12.09 18.99 -16.57
CA PRO A 174 -11.81 19.35 -15.18
C PRO A 174 -10.43 19.99 -15.05
N GLU A 175 -10.27 20.87 -14.06
CA GLU A 175 -8.99 21.49 -13.73
C GLU A 175 -8.30 20.69 -12.63
N GLU A 176 -6.96 20.69 -12.61
CA GLU A 176 -6.18 20.10 -11.52
C GLU A 176 -6.50 20.81 -10.20
N ALA A 177 -6.54 20.03 -9.12
CA ALA A 177 -6.78 20.52 -7.77
C ALA A 177 -5.73 19.93 -6.81
N MET A 178 -5.74 20.39 -5.57
CA MET A 178 -4.87 19.82 -4.54
C MET A 178 -5.21 18.34 -4.29
N PRO A 179 -4.22 17.49 -3.99
CA PRO A 179 -4.46 16.11 -3.60
C PRO A 179 -5.45 16.02 -2.43
N LEU A 180 -6.29 14.96 -2.46
CA LEU A 180 -7.22 14.70 -1.37
C LEU A 180 -6.46 14.14 -0.16
N ARG A 181 -6.99 14.39 1.03
CA ARG A 181 -6.47 13.79 2.25
C ARG A 181 -6.74 12.28 2.26
N ALA A 182 -5.73 11.49 2.61
CA ALA A 182 -5.78 10.03 2.65
C ALA A 182 -6.58 9.52 3.86
N SER A 183 -7.82 9.96 4.01
CA SER A 183 -8.73 9.57 5.09
C SER A 183 -10.18 9.64 4.65
N GLY A 184 -11.04 8.81 5.25
CA GLY A 184 -12.45 8.77 4.92
C GLY A 184 -13.28 8.01 5.94
N VAL A 185 -14.56 7.81 5.60
CA VAL A 185 -15.53 7.08 6.39
C VAL A 185 -16.22 6.04 5.52
N ILE A 186 -16.39 4.83 6.03
CA ILE A 186 -17.06 3.73 5.35
C ILE A 186 -18.55 4.01 5.26
N GLU A 187 -19.10 4.05 4.04
CA GLU A 187 -20.54 4.17 3.80
C GLU A 187 -21.21 2.81 3.55
N SER A 188 -20.47 1.87 2.96
CA SER A 188 -20.91 0.49 2.79
C SER A 188 -19.70 -0.42 2.58
N TRP A 189 -19.92 -1.73 2.72
CA TRP A 189 -18.89 -2.71 2.47
C TRP A 189 -19.47 -4.03 1.96
N THR A 190 -18.63 -4.85 1.36
CA THR A 190 -18.98 -6.20 0.95
C THR A 190 -17.76 -7.11 1.07
N LYS A 191 -18.00 -8.38 1.40
CA LYS A 191 -17.01 -9.45 1.35
C LYS A 191 -17.43 -10.45 0.28
N LEU A 192 -16.63 -10.57 -0.76
CA LEU A 192 -16.83 -11.53 -1.82
C LEU A 192 -16.19 -12.85 -1.41
N SER A 193 -17.01 -13.91 -1.37
CA SER A 193 -16.50 -15.26 -1.17
C SER A 193 -15.63 -15.72 -2.35
N ALA A 194 -14.88 -16.80 -2.15
CA ALA A 194 -14.00 -17.36 -3.19
C ALA A 194 -14.71 -17.57 -4.54
N GLY A 195 -15.96 -18.03 -4.55
CA GLY A 195 -16.75 -18.25 -5.77
C GLY A 195 -17.28 -16.99 -6.44
N GLY A 196 -17.27 -15.84 -5.74
CA GLY A 196 -17.71 -14.54 -6.27
C GLY A 196 -16.56 -13.55 -6.48
N ALA A 197 -15.35 -13.93 -6.14
CA ALA A 197 -14.18 -13.08 -6.33
C ALA A 197 -13.81 -12.96 -7.83
N PRO A 198 -13.38 -11.79 -8.30
CA PRO A 198 -12.79 -11.62 -9.63
C PRO A 198 -11.60 -12.57 -9.86
N SER A 199 -11.32 -12.88 -11.14
CA SER A 199 -10.27 -13.83 -11.52
C SER A 199 -8.90 -13.51 -10.93
N GLU A 200 -8.60 -12.23 -10.78
CA GLU A 200 -7.35 -11.69 -10.23
C GLU A 200 -7.12 -12.06 -8.75
N PHE A 201 -8.17 -12.48 -8.05
CA PHE A 201 -8.12 -12.86 -6.64
C PHE A 201 -8.46 -14.34 -6.42
N SER A 202 -8.67 -15.10 -7.49
CA SER A 202 -9.22 -16.46 -7.41
C SER A 202 -8.39 -17.44 -6.57
N LEU A 203 -7.07 -17.25 -6.53
CA LEU A 203 -6.16 -18.08 -5.73
C LEU A 203 -6.10 -17.63 -4.26
N ARG A 204 -6.12 -16.33 -4.02
CA ARG A 204 -6.01 -15.78 -2.65
C ARG A 204 -7.34 -15.71 -1.91
N ALA A 205 -8.46 -15.51 -2.61
CA ALA A 205 -9.76 -15.40 -1.98
C ALA A 205 -10.15 -16.60 -1.11
N PRO A 206 -9.87 -17.87 -1.48
CA PRO A 206 -10.11 -19.01 -0.58
C PRO A 206 -9.25 -18.99 0.68
N ILE A 207 -7.98 -18.56 0.56
CA ILE A 207 -7.01 -18.52 1.67
C ILE A 207 -7.37 -17.40 2.66
N LEU A 208 -7.81 -16.25 2.12
CA LEU A 208 -8.25 -15.06 2.89
C LEU A 208 -9.70 -15.14 3.37
N GLU A 209 -10.38 -16.29 3.14
CA GLU A 209 -11.82 -16.45 3.43
C GLU A 209 -12.71 -15.41 2.73
N GLY A 210 -12.24 -14.84 1.64
CA GLY A 210 -12.92 -13.84 0.83
C GLY A 210 -12.14 -12.54 0.69
N ILE A 211 -12.57 -11.70 -0.25
CA ILE A 211 -12.00 -10.39 -0.51
C ILE A 211 -12.96 -9.30 -0.03
N SER A 212 -12.50 -8.48 0.90
CA SER A 212 -13.30 -7.39 1.46
C SER A 212 -13.05 -6.08 0.73
N THR A 213 -14.13 -5.38 0.41
CA THR A 213 -14.12 -4.05 -0.21
C THR A 213 -15.00 -3.10 0.56
N VAL A 214 -14.60 -1.83 0.60
CA VAL A 214 -15.33 -0.74 1.22
C VAL A 214 -15.63 0.36 0.22
N PHE A 215 -16.83 0.92 0.29
CA PHE A 215 -17.16 2.18 -0.35
C PHE A 215 -16.96 3.29 0.67
N VAL A 216 -16.00 4.16 0.40
CA VAL A 216 -15.54 5.19 1.34
C VAL A 216 -15.87 6.57 0.80
N ARG A 217 -16.47 7.42 1.64
CA ARG A 217 -16.50 8.85 1.43
C ARG A 217 -15.24 9.47 2.00
N LEU A 218 -14.40 10.00 1.12
CA LEU A 218 -13.19 10.72 1.51
C LEU A 218 -13.58 12.02 2.24
N ILE A 219 -12.74 12.46 3.15
CA ILE A 219 -13.02 13.63 4.00
C ILE A 219 -13.22 14.92 3.20
N ASP A 220 -12.67 14.98 1.97
CA ASP A 220 -12.79 16.10 1.05
C ASP A 220 -13.99 15.97 0.09
N GLY A 221 -14.81 14.93 0.24
CA GLY A 221 -16.10 14.78 -0.45
C GLY A 221 -16.22 13.68 -1.48
N PRO A 222 -15.26 13.45 -2.38
CA PRO A 222 -15.35 12.35 -3.33
C PRO A 222 -15.47 10.98 -2.68
N CYS A 223 -16.08 10.02 -3.39
CA CYS A 223 -16.20 8.65 -2.92
C CYS A 223 -15.38 7.70 -3.81
N GLY A 224 -14.93 6.60 -3.22
CA GLY A 224 -14.22 5.55 -3.93
C GLY A 224 -14.47 4.17 -3.36
N VAL A 225 -14.22 3.14 -4.18
CA VAL A 225 -14.20 1.74 -3.75
C VAL A 225 -12.76 1.33 -3.55
N PHE A 226 -12.47 0.74 -2.39
CA PHE A 226 -11.12 0.28 -2.03
C PHE A 226 -11.18 -1.14 -1.50
N LEU A 227 -10.13 -1.91 -1.75
CA LEU A 227 -9.89 -3.16 -1.00
C LEU A 227 -9.49 -2.79 0.43
N ILE A 228 -9.82 -3.64 1.38
CA ILE A 228 -9.24 -3.59 2.73
C ILE A 228 -7.87 -4.26 2.69
N ALA A 229 -6.94 -3.82 3.52
CA ALA A 229 -5.66 -4.50 3.70
C ALA A 229 -5.90 -5.93 4.20
N ASP A 230 -5.23 -6.90 3.55
CA ASP A 230 -5.49 -8.32 3.80
C ASP A 230 -5.04 -8.78 5.20
N ASP A 231 -4.28 -7.93 5.89
CA ASP A 231 -3.75 -8.18 7.24
C ASP A 231 -4.64 -7.63 8.37
N GLU A 232 -5.77 -6.98 8.08
CA GLU A 232 -6.62 -6.39 9.12
C GLU A 232 -7.45 -7.43 9.89
N GLY A 233 -7.88 -8.51 9.27
CA GLY A 233 -8.55 -9.63 9.95
C GLY A 233 -9.94 -9.34 10.48
N GLU A 234 -10.32 -8.09 10.67
CA GLU A 234 -11.61 -7.64 11.19
C GLU A 234 -12.55 -7.26 10.04
N LEU A 235 -13.87 -7.43 10.28
CA LEU A 235 -14.88 -6.96 9.35
C LEU A 235 -15.09 -5.46 9.57
N PRO A 236 -15.16 -4.64 8.50
CA PRO A 236 -15.38 -3.21 8.62
C PRO A 236 -16.80 -2.89 9.11
N GLU A 237 -16.95 -1.76 9.79
CA GLU A 237 -18.24 -1.24 10.21
C GLU A 237 -18.63 0.01 9.40
N ILE A 238 -19.95 0.16 9.13
CA ILE A 238 -20.47 1.39 8.51
C ILE A 238 -20.29 2.56 9.48
N GLY A 239 -19.70 3.66 9.01
CA GLY A 239 -19.37 4.81 9.84
C GLY A 239 -17.96 4.77 10.43
N GLU A 240 -17.25 3.67 10.30
CA GLU A 240 -15.86 3.55 10.74
C GLU A 240 -14.94 4.44 9.90
N LYS A 241 -13.94 5.02 10.56
CA LYS A 241 -12.91 5.81 9.89
C LYS A 241 -11.86 4.89 9.28
N VAL A 242 -11.33 5.32 8.15
CA VAL A 242 -10.24 4.63 7.47
C VAL A 242 -9.13 5.60 7.08
N SER A 243 -7.93 5.11 7.10
CA SER A 243 -6.76 5.65 6.42
C SER A 243 -6.41 4.75 5.22
N PHE A 244 -5.35 5.10 4.50
CA PHE A 244 -4.96 4.35 3.30
C PHE A 244 -3.46 4.08 3.32
N ALA A 245 -3.10 2.90 2.82
CA ALA A 245 -1.72 2.50 2.59
C ALA A 245 -1.57 1.88 1.20
N ILE A 246 -0.38 2.02 0.64
CA ILE A 246 -0.04 1.33 -0.60
C ILE A 246 0.28 -0.12 -0.27
N ARG A 247 -0.40 -1.03 -0.96
CA ARG A 247 -0.30 -2.48 -0.82
C ARG A 247 -0.27 -3.15 -2.19
N ARG A 248 0.13 -4.40 -2.22
CA ARG A 248 -0.06 -5.25 -3.40
C ARG A 248 -1.56 -5.50 -3.59
N LEU A 249 -2.07 -5.21 -4.78
CA LEU A 249 -3.48 -5.44 -5.13
C LEU A 249 -3.68 -6.83 -5.71
N TYR A 250 -2.99 -7.13 -6.81
CA TYR A 250 -2.98 -8.43 -7.50
C TYR A 250 -1.74 -8.54 -8.37
N ALA A 251 -1.44 -9.75 -8.85
CA ALA A 251 -0.34 -10.01 -9.77
C ALA A 251 -0.86 -10.72 -11.01
N GLN A 252 -0.29 -10.39 -12.16
CA GLN A 252 -0.56 -11.06 -13.45
C GLN A 252 0.47 -10.63 -14.49
N ASP A 253 0.65 -11.44 -15.51
CA ASP A 253 1.53 -11.15 -16.66
C ASP A 253 2.94 -10.70 -16.24
N GLY A 254 3.48 -11.32 -15.18
CA GLY A 254 4.82 -11.02 -14.66
C GLY A 254 4.92 -9.72 -13.85
N MET A 255 3.82 -9.04 -13.55
CA MET A 255 3.84 -7.77 -12.83
C MET A 255 2.90 -7.78 -11.62
N ILE A 256 3.39 -7.28 -10.49
CA ILE A 256 2.59 -6.96 -9.31
C ILE A 256 1.96 -5.57 -9.50
N ARG A 257 0.66 -5.46 -9.26
CA ARG A 257 -0.05 -4.18 -9.25
C ARG A 257 -0.17 -3.69 -7.83
N TYR A 258 0.31 -2.49 -7.58
CA TYR A 258 0.21 -1.81 -6.29
C TYR A 258 -0.88 -0.74 -6.33
N GLY A 259 -1.40 -0.41 -5.18
CA GLY A 259 -2.38 0.66 -5.05
C GLY A 259 -2.85 0.84 -3.61
N LEU A 260 -3.77 1.77 -3.45
CA LEU A 260 -4.32 2.10 -2.14
C LEU A 260 -5.27 1.01 -1.66
N LYS A 261 -5.04 0.54 -0.44
CA LYS A 261 -6.00 -0.24 0.35
C LYS A 261 -6.40 0.52 1.60
N ALA A 262 -7.62 0.30 2.05
CA ALA A 262 -8.13 0.88 3.29
C ALA A 262 -7.54 0.14 4.50
N ILE A 263 -7.10 0.91 5.48
CA ILE A 263 -6.66 0.44 6.81
C ILE A 263 -7.73 0.89 7.80
N LEU A 264 -8.29 -0.04 8.55
CA LEU A 264 -9.26 0.21 9.61
C LEU A 264 -8.57 0.96 10.78
N SER A 265 -9.30 1.85 11.46
CA SER A 265 -8.72 2.77 12.47
C SER A 265 -8.99 2.29 13.88
#